data_25daddfc2284bcb630aeb9fa35b0f2f9
#
_entry.id   25daddfc2284bcb630aeb9fa35b0f2f9
#
_cell.length_a   1.000
_cell.length_b   1.000
_cell.length_c   1.000
_cell.angle_alpha   90.00
_cell.angle_beta   90.00
_cell.angle_gamma   90.00
#
_symmetry.space_group_name_H-M   'P 1'
#
loop_
_entity.id
_entity.type
_entity.pdbx_description
1 polymer ?
#
loop_
_entity_poly.entity_id
_entity_poly.type
_entity_poly.pdbx_seq_one_letter_code
_entity_poly.pdbx_strand_id
1 'polypeptide(L)'
;MPILEVNHINKSFGSTKVLDDISFSLDRGKALAIIGSSGSGKTTLLRCLNFLETPNAGRIIVNGETLFDAADHSSKSDAEIRKRRLHFGMVFQSFNLFPQYTALENVMLASLLLAKERPDYKQRKREIHEEIEHHAIELLSQMSLEGRMSHYPHQLSGGQQQRVAIARALALKPDILCFDEPTSALDPELTGEVLKVIRSLADQHTTMIIVTHEMAFARDVADHVLFMDGGVIVEQGTPDELFENTQNERTRAFLSRFSQNS
;
A
#
# COMPACT_ATOMS: atom_id res chain seq x y z
N MET A 1 -16.01 2.09 13.32
CA MET A 1 -15.86 0.66 12.93
C MET A 1 -14.65 0.59 12.02
N PRO A 2 -13.75 -0.36 12.26
CA PRO A 2 -12.57 -0.50 11.43
C PRO A 2 -12.96 -0.79 9.97
N ILE A 3 -12.19 -0.23 9.04
CA ILE A 3 -12.32 -0.54 7.62
C ILE A 3 -11.64 -1.87 7.27
N LEU A 4 -10.57 -2.21 8.02
CA LEU A 4 -9.82 -3.44 7.89
C LEU A 4 -9.71 -4.13 9.23
N GLU A 5 -10.00 -5.43 9.25
CA GLU A 5 -9.71 -6.32 10.36
C GLU A 5 -8.89 -7.50 9.86
N VAL A 6 -7.76 -7.74 10.51
CA VAL A 6 -6.84 -8.83 10.22
C VAL A 6 -6.77 -9.71 11.46
N ASN A 7 -7.18 -10.96 11.32
CA ASN A 7 -7.35 -11.86 12.45
C ASN A 7 -6.53 -13.15 12.23
N HIS A 8 -5.55 -13.38 13.10
CA HIS A 8 -4.77 -14.61 13.20
C HIS A 8 -4.12 -15.05 11.88
N ILE A 9 -3.60 -14.11 11.09
CA ILE A 9 -2.94 -14.41 9.82
C ILE A 9 -1.64 -15.15 10.07
N ASN A 10 -1.50 -16.31 9.43
CA ASN A 10 -0.29 -17.11 9.39
C ASN A 10 0.14 -17.32 7.94
N LYS A 11 1.46 -17.28 7.69
CA LYS A 11 2.03 -17.58 6.37
C LYS A 11 3.36 -18.32 6.51
N SER A 12 3.48 -19.42 5.77
CA SER A 12 4.73 -20.17 5.63
C SER A 12 5.07 -20.39 4.16
N PHE A 13 6.34 -20.47 3.85
CA PHE A 13 6.88 -20.92 2.56
C PHE A 13 7.70 -22.20 2.81
N GLY A 14 7.16 -23.33 2.37
CA GLY A 14 7.69 -24.63 2.74
C GLY A 14 7.68 -24.83 4.27
N SER A 15 8.83 -25.09 4.86
CA SER A 15 9.00 -25.23 6.32
C SER A 15 9.24 -23.92 7.06
N THR A 16 9.46 -22.81 6.35
CA THR A 16 9.79 -21.53 6.96
C THR A 16 8.52 -20.74 7.26
N LYS A 17 8.23 -20.54 8.55
CA LYS A 17 7.14 -19.68 9.01
C LYS A 17 7.59 -18.22 8.93
N VAL A 18 6.86 -17.40 8.16
CA VAL A 18 7.19 -15.99 7.91
C VAL A 18 6.24 -15.04 8.64
N LEU A 19 4.97 -15.43 8.78
CA LEU A 19 3.99 -14.71 9.61
C LEU A 19 3.42 -15.69 10.62
N ASP A 20 3.36 -15.26 11.88
CA ASP A 20 2.87 -16.03 13.00
C ASP A 20 1.87 -15.23 13.80
N ASP A 21 0.60 -15.59 13.68
CA ASP A 21 -0.53 -15.07 14.45
C ASP A 21 -0.68 -13.53 14.40
N ILE A 22 -0.63 -12.97 13.20
CA ILE A 22 -0.75 -11.52 12.98
C ILE A 22 -2.22 -11.09 13.11
N SER A 23 -2.48 -10.17 14.07
CA SER A 23 -3.82 -9.61 14.29
C SER A 23 -3.73 -8.10 14.55
N PHE A 24 -4.51 -7.31 13.80
CA PHE A 24 -4.65 -5.87 13.98
C PHE A 24 -5.89 -5.34 13.27
N SER A 25 -6.24 -4.09 13.53
CA SER A 25 -7.32 -3.40 12.82
C SER A 25 -6.88 -2.01 12.36
N LEU A 26 -7.56 -1.46 11.37
CA LEU A 26 -7.34 -0.12 10.85
C LEU A 26 -8.67 0.59 10.66
N ASP A 27 -8.81 1.78 11.21
CA ASP A 27 -9.98 2.62 11.02
C ASP A 27 -9.93 3.39 9.70
N ARG A 28 -11.09 3.73 9.16
CA ARG A 28 -11.22 4.54 7.94
C ARG A 28 -10.57 5.91 8.13
N GLY A 29 -9.84 6.37 7.12
CA GLY A 29 -9.16 7.65 7.11
C GLY A 29 -7.91 7.72 8.00
N LYS A 30 -7.40 6.56 8.47
CA LYS A 30 -6.21 6.44 9.30
C LYS A 30 -5.03 5.85 8.56
N ALA A 31 -3.83 6.28 8.94
CA ALA A 31 -2.57 5.77 8.45
C ALA A 31 -1.94 4.80 9.47
N LEU A 32 -1.65 3.57 9.00
CA LEU A 32 -0.93 2.56 9.78
C LEU A 32 0.49 2.43 9.24
N ALA A 33 1.50 2.67 10.07
CA ALA A 33 2.88 2.35 9.73
C ALA A 33 3.27 0.96 10.23
N ILE A 34 3.95 0.19 9.40
CA ILE A 34 4.55 -1.10 9.76
C ILE A 34 6.06 -0.96 9.68
N ILE A 35 6.72 -1.03 10.82
CA ILE A 35 8.17 -0.92 10.96
C ILE A 35 8.77 -2.24 11.47
N GLY A 36 10.07 -2.42 11.33
CA GLY A 36 10.77 -3.62 11.81
C GLY A 36 11.99 -3.99 10.99
N SER A 37 12.74 -4.98 11.46
CA SER A 37 13.96 -5.45 10.82
C SER A 37 13.71 -6.03 9.41
N SER A 38 14.75 -6.05 8.58
CA SER A 38 14.69 -6.76 7.29
C SER A 38 14.37 -8.24 7.53
N GLY A 39 13.49 -8.81 6.71
CA GLY A 39 13.06 -10.19 6.85
C GLY A 39 12.03 -10.45 7.96
N SER A 40 11.52 -9.43 8.67
CA SER A 40 10.49 -9.61 9.71
C SER A 40 9.08 -9.94 9.19
N GLY A 41 8.87 -10.02 7.87
CA GLY A 41 7.60 -10.42 7.28
C GLY A 41 6.71 -9.28 6.78
N LYS A 42 7.12 -8.00 6.90
CA LYS A 42 6.32 -6.82 6.54
C LYS A 42 5.77 -6.85 5.11
N THR A 43 6.65 -7.05 4.12
CA THR A 43 6.26 -7.18 2.71
C THR A 43 5.36 -8.39 2.47
N THR A 44 5.62 -9.52 3.16
CA THR A 44 4.78 -10.71 3.07
C THR A 44 3.38 -10.45 3.62
N LEU A 45 3.27 -9.74 4.75
CA LEU A 45 1.98 -9.33 5.30
C LEU A 45 1.23 -8.45 4.30
N LEU A 46 1.88 -7.42 3.75
CA LEU A 46 1.28 -6.53 2.77
C LEU A 46 0.81 -7.29 1.52
N ARG A 47 1.59 -8.26 1.04
CA ARG A 47 1.20 -9.14 -0.08
C ARG A 47 0.01 -10.04 0.24
N CYS A 48 -0.10 -10.52 1.49
CA CYS A 48 -1.26 -11.28 1.93
C CYS A 48 -2.53 -10.42 1.92
N LEU A 49 -2.45 -9.17 2.39
CA LEU A 49 -3.57 -8.23 2.38
C LEU A 49 -4.05 -7.92 0.96
N ASN A 50 -3.13 -7.78 0.02
CA ASN A 50 -3.43 -7.49 -1.39
C ASN A 50 -3.73 -8.76 -2.22
N PHE A 51 -3.86 -9.93 -1.62
CA PHE A 51 -4.10 -11.22 -2.30
C PHE A 51 -3.05 -11.54 -3.38
N LEU A 52 -1.82 -11.03 -3.24
CA LEU A 52 -0.66 -11.43 -4.04
C LEU A 52 -0.03 -12.72 -3.48
N GLU A 53 -0.23 -12.95 -2.17
CA GLU A 53 0.09 -14.18 -1.47
C GLU A 53 -1.16 -14.66 -0.72
N THR A 54 -1.38 -15.96 -0.67
CA THR A 54 -2.50 -16.53 0.10
C THR A 54 -2.01 -16.91 1.50
N PRO A 55 -2.61 -16.39 2.59
CA PRO A 55 -2.31 -16.84 3.94
C PRO A 55 -2.63 -18.33 4.13
N ASN A 56 -1.94 -18.98 5.08
CA ASN A 56 -2.22 -20.38 5.43
C ASN A 56 -3.33 -20.50 6.48
N ALA A 57 -3.54 -19.47 7.31
CA ALA A 57 -4.60 -19.41 8.31
C ALA A 57 -5.03 -17.96 8.54
N GLY A 58 -6.15 -17.79 9.23
CA GLY A 58 -6.69 -16.50 9.64
C GLY A 58 -7.79 -15.97 8.72
N ARG A 59 -8.13 -14.70 8.94
CA ARG A 59 -9.23 -14.02 8.23
C ARG A 59 -8.86 -12.57 7.92
N ILE A 60 -9.34 -12.06 6.77
CA ILE A 60 -9.22 -10.66 6.35
C ILE A 60 -10.62 -10.15 6.05
N ILE A 61 -11.02 -9.07 6.73
CA ILE A 61 -12.33 -8.43 6.59
C ILE A 61 -12.10 -6.97 6.17
N VAL A 62 -12.80 -6.53 5.13
CA VAL A 62 -12.77 -5.12 4.66
C VAL A 62 -14.19 -4.61 4.56
N ASN A 63 -14.48 -3.44 5.14
CA ASN A 63 -15.81 -2.84 5.19
C ASN A 63 -16.90 -3.79 5.77
N GLY A 64 -16.54 -4.69 6.70
CA GLY A 64 -17.42 -5.71 7.26
C GLY A 64 -17.64 -6.92 6.35
N GLU A 65 -17.08 -6.95 5.14
CA GLU A 65 -17.11 -8.10 4.23
C GLU A 65 -15.87 -8.98 4.45
N THR A 66 -16.08 -10.29 4.64
CA THR A 66 -14.98 -11.26 4.73
C THR A 66 -14.41 -11.53 3.35
N LEU A 67 -13.25 -10.94 3.03
CA LEU A 67 -12.57 -11.17 1.77
C LEU A 67 -11.74 -12.45 1.76
N PHE A 68 -11.22 -12.87 2.91
CA PHE A 68 -10.48 -14.11 3.08
C PHE A 68 -10.84 -14.77 4.41
N ASP A 69 -11.07 -16.08 4.36
CA ASP A 69 -11.18 -16.95 5.53
C ASP A 69 -10.52 -18.29 5.19
N ALA A 70 -9.50 -18.66 5.94
CA ALA A 70 -8.78 -19.92 5.74
C ALA A 70 -9.66 -21.17 6.01
N ALA A 71 -10.76 -21.03 6.78
CA ALA A 71 -11.73 -22.09 7.00
C ALA A 71 -12.66 -22.30 5.79
N ASP A 72 -12.72 -21.34 4.88
CA ASP A 72 -13.49 -21.47 3.64
C ASP A 72 -12.65 -22.15 2.55
N HIS A 73 -12.85 -23.45 2.40
CA HIS A 73 -12.15 -24.28 1.39
C HIS A 73 -12.75 -24.18 -0.02
N SER A 74 -13.72 -23.30 -0.27
CA SER A 74 -14.25 -23.10 -1.62
C SER A 74 -13.15 -22.53 -2.55
N SER A 75 -13.03 -23.11 -3.74
CA SER A 75 -12.11 -22.56 -4.76
C SER A 75 -12.64 -21.19 -5.21
N LYS A 76 -11.79 -20.17 -5.16
CA LYS A 76 -12.16 -18.84 -5.63
C LYS A 76 -11.76 -18.68 -7.10
N SER A 77 -12.67 -18.15 -7.89
CA SER A 77 -12.38 -17.83 -9.28
C SER A 77 -11.41 -16.64 -9.39
N ASP A 78 -10.67 -16.55 -10.50
CA ASP A 78 -9.79 -15.40 -10.77
C ASP A 78 -10.57 -14.07 -10.77
N ALA A 79 -11.86 -14.11 -11.15
CA ALA A 79 -12.72 -12.93 -11.12
C ALA A 79 -13.04 -12.47 -9.69
N GLU A 80 -13.26 -13.39 -8.75
CA GLU A 80 -13.45 -13.08 -7.34
C GLU A 80 -12.16 -12.53 -6.71
N ILE A 81 -11.01 -13.13 -7.00
CA ILE A 81 -9.72 -12.64 -6.52
C ILE A 81 -9.46 -11.23 -7.05
N ARG A 82 -9.76 -10.95 -8.33
CA ARG A 82 -9.66 -9.60 -8.89
C ARG A 82 -10.55 -8.59 -8.17
N LYS A 83 -11.80 -8.94 -7.86
CA LYS A 83 -12.71 -8.06 -7.12
C LYS A 83 -12.15 -7.72 -5.74
N ARG A 84 -11.63 -8.72 -5.02
CA ARG A 84 -11.00 -8.50 -3.69
C ARG A 84 -9.80 -7.57 -3.76
N ARG A 85 -8.97 -7.69 -4.82
CA ARG A 85 -7.81 -6.80 -5.03
C ARG A 85 -8.20 -5.34 -5.27
N LEU A 86 -9.41 -5.06 -5.75
CA LEU A 86 -9.87 -3.68 -5.97
C LEU A 86 -10.05 -2.88 -4.68
N HIS A 87 -10.20 -3.54 -3.54
CA HIS A 87 -10.22 -2.86 -2.24
C HIS A 87 -8.87 -2.27 -1.87
N PHE A 88 -7.78 -2.72 -2.50
CA PHE A 88 -6.41 -2.33 -2.17
C PHE A 88 -5.71 -1.70 -3.38
N GLY A 89 -5.13 -0.53 -3.19
CA GLY A 89 -4.16 0.05 -4.12
C GLY A 89 -2.75 -0.29 -3.65
N MET A 90 -1.90 -0.82 -4.53
CA MET A 90 -0.54 -1.23 -4.16
C MET A 90 0.51 -0.35 -4.84
N VAL A 91 1.39 0.23 -4.03
CA VAL A 91 2.59 0.95 -4.44
C VAL A 91 3.80 0.13 -4.00
N PHE A 92 4.56 -0.36 -4.96
CA PHE A 92 5.70 -1.24 -4.72
C PHE A 92 6.99 -0.47 -4.47
N GLN A 93 7.97 -1.13 -3.88
CA GLN A 93 9.34 -0.66 -3.74
C GLN A 93 9.98 -0.27 -5.09
N SER A 94 9.84 -1.12 -6.10
CA SER A 94 10.16 -0.80 -7.49
C SER A 94 8.90 -0.22 -8.14
N PHE A 95 9.03 0.83 -8.92
CA PHE A 95 7.91 1.59 -9.49
C PHE A 95 6.93 0.75 -10.33
N ASN A 96 7.44 -0.32 -10.96
CA ASN A 96 6.68 -1.30 -11.75
C ASN A 96 5.76 -0.63 -12.79
N LEU A 97 6.23 0.46 -13.40
CA LEU A 97 5.51 1.10 -14.51
C LEU A 97 5.67 0.26 -15.78
N PHE A 98 4.65 0.26 -16.58
CA PHE A 98 4.69 -0.36 -17.91
C PHE A 98 5.55 0.50 -18.84
N PRO A 99 6.72 0.02 -19.30
CA PRO A 99 7.68 0.86 -20.02
C PRO A 99 7.20 1.31 -21.41
N GLN A 100 6.22 0.61 -21.98
CA GLN A 100 5.63 0.92 -23.29
C GLN A 100 4.51 1.97 -23.23
N TYR A 101 4.10 2.39 -22.03
CA TYR A 101 3.04 3.37 -21.80
C TYR A 101 3.61 4.66 -21.22
N THR A 102 3.03 5.79 -21.58
CA THR A 102 3.30 7.10 -20.97
C THR A 102 2.85 7.13 -19.51
N ALA A 103 3.19 8.18 -18.77
CA ALA A 103 2.70 8.38 -17.38
C ALA A 103 1.17 8.38 -17.34
N LEU A 104 0.51 9.10 -18.24
CA LEU A 104 -0.96 9.15 -18.34
C LEU A 104 -1.55 7.78 -18.64
N GLU A 105 -1.03 7.07 -19.62
CA GLU A 105 -1.51 5.74 -19.99
C GLU A 105 -1.29 4.71 -18.87
N ASN A 106 -0.20 4.79 -18.12
CA ASN A 106 0.03 3.95 -16.93
C ASN A 106 -1.07 4.13 -15.89
N VAL A 107 -1.51 5.37 -15.65
CA VAL A 107 -2.59 5.65 -14.69
C VAL A 107 -3.95 5.21 -15.21
N MET A 108 -4.23 5.40 -16.50
CA MET A 108 -5.51 5.05 -17.12
C MET A 108 -5.74 3.54 -17.28
N LEU A 109 -4.67 2.75 -17.45
CA LEU A 109 -4.72 1.37 -17.94
C LEU A 109 -5.71 0.48 -17.20
N ALA A 110 -5.63 0.44 -15.87
CA ALA A 110 -6.48 -0.44 -15.06
C ALA A 110 -7.95 -0.02 -15.13
N SER A 111 -8.24 1.28 -15.08
CA SER A 111 -9.60 1.83 -15.22
C SER A 111 -10.20 1.51 -16.58
N LEU A 112 -9.43 1.59 -17.67
CA LEU A 112 -9.85 1.22 -19.01
C LEU A 112 -10.15 -0.29 -19.13
N LEU A 113 -9.37 -1.14 -18.47
CA LEU A 113 -9.60 -2.59 -18.48
C LEU A 113 -10.90 -2.92 -17.74
N LEU A 114 -11.14 -2.34 -16.57
CA LEU A 114 -12.39 -2.53 -15.82
C LEU A 114 -13.59 -1.97 -16.57
N ALA A 115 -13.44 -0.81 -17.21
CA ALA A 115 -14.52 -0.21 -17.98
C ALA A 115 -15.02 -1.11 -19.11
N LYS A 116 -14.15 -1.93 -19.73
CA LYS A 116 -14.53 -2.89 -20.78
C LYS A 116 -15.49 -3.99 -20.30
N GLU A 117 -15.51 -4.27 -18.99
CA GLU A 117 -16.41 -5.25 -18.39
C GLU A 117 -17.83 -4.65 -18.13
N ARG A 118 -18.01 -3.35 -18.29
CA ARG A 118 -19.30 -2.67 -18.09
C ARG A 118 -20.27 -2.98 -19.23
N PRO A 119 -21.56 -3.23 -18.93
CA PRO A 119 -22.58 -3.51 -19.96
C PRO A 119 -22.77 -2.37 -20.97
N ASP A 120 -22.63 -1.11 -20.52
CA ASP A 120 -22.82 0.10 -21.29
C ASP A 120 -21.57 0.54 -22.09
N TYR A 121 -20.42 -0.14 -21.90
CA TYR A 121 -19.13 0.28 -22.47
C TYR A 121 -19.16 0.51 -23.99
N LYS A 122 -19.79 -0.40 -24.74
CA LYS A 122 -19.82 -0.29 -26.22
C LYS A 122 -20.59 0.96 -26.69
N GLN A 123 -21.63 1.36 -25.95
CA GLN A 123 -22.49 2.50 -26.30
C GLN A 123 -21.86 3.84 -25.88
N ARG A 124 -21.18 3.86 -24.72
CA ARG A 124 -20.62 5.06 -24.10
C ARG A 124 -19.10 5.09 -24.12
N LYS A 125 -18.46 4.32 -25.01
CA LYS A 125 -17.00 4.14 -25.02
C LYS A 125 -16.23 5.46 -24.99
N ARG A 126 -16.63 6.44 -25.81
CA ARG A 126 -15.94 7.74 -25.89
C ARG A 126 -16.06 8.51 -24.58
N GLU A 127 -17.25 8.62 -24.06
CA GLU A 127 -17.54 9.32 -22.79
C GLU A 127 -16.77 8.70 -21.61
N ILE A 128 -16.80 7.36 -21.50
CA ILE A 128 -16.06 6.63 -20.46
C ILE A 128 -14.55 6.86 -20.59
N HIS A 129 -14.00 6.90 -21.79
CA HIS A 129 -12.59 7.21 -22.00
C HIS A 129 -12.24 8.63 -21.55
N GLU A 130 -13.07 9.63 -21.93
CA GLU A 130 -12.89 11.03 -21.53
C GLU A 130 -12.97 11.20 -20.00
N GLU A 131 -13.89 10.50 -19.32
CA GLU A 131 -14.00 10.48 -17.85
C GLU A 131 -12.73 9.89 -17.19
N ILE A 132 -12.22 8.76 -17.70
CA ILE A 132 -11.03 8.10 -17.17
C ILE A 132 -9.79 8.96 -17.40
N GLU A 133 -9.65 9.55 -18.58
CA GLU A 133 -8.52 10.42 -18.91
C GLU A 133 -8.52 11.66 -18.01
N HIS A 134 -9.67 12.31 -17.84
CA HIS A 134 -9.80 13.48 -16.97
C HIS A 134 -9.38 13.14 -15.53
N HIS A 135 -9.88 12.05 -14.98
CA HIS A 135 -9.51 11.59 -13.65
C HIS A 135 -8.01 11.29 -13.52
N ALA A 136 -7.41 10.67 -14.55
CA ALA A 136 -5.97 10.38 -14.55
C ALA A 136 -5.13 11.67 -14.60
N ILE A 137 -5.58 12.68 -15.37
CA ILE A 137 -4.97 14.02 -15.42
C ILE A 137 -5.02 14.69 -14.05
N GLU A 138 -6.17 14.66 -13.37
CA GLU A 138 -6.32 15.21 -12.01
C GLU A 138 -5.35 14.54 -11.02
N LEU A 139 -5.25 13.21 -11.04
CA LEU A 139 -4.34 12.48 -10.17
C LEU A 139 -2.87 12.82 -10.45
N LEU A 140 -2.46 12.91 -11.71
CA LEU A 140 -1.09 13.31 -12.08
C LEU A 140 -0.81 14.76 -11.68
N SER A 141 -1.79 15.65 -11.76
CA SER A 141 -1.66 17.04 -11.30
C SER A 141 -1.49 17.10 -9.77
N GLN A 142 -2.26 16.31 -9.01
CA GLN A 142 -2.06 16.17 -7.56
C GLN A 142 -0.64 15.68 -7.20
N MET A 143 -0.02 14.91 -8.09
CA MET A 143 1.37 14.45 -7.97
C MET A 143 2.41 15.47 -8.48
N SER A 144 2.00 16.67 -8.91
CA SER A 144 2.85 17.70 -9.54
C SER A 144 3.58 17.17 -10.79
N LEU A 145 2.84 16.49 -11.67
CA LEU A 145 3.34 15.86 -12.89
C LEU A 145 2.68 16.39 -14.16
N GLU A 146 2.08 17.60 -14.14
CA GLU A 146 1.35 18.21 -15.28
C GLU A 146 2.22 18.24 -16.55
N GLY A 147 3.48 18.60 -16.42
CA GLY A 147 4.43 18.68 -17.55
C GLY A 147 5.04 17.33 -17.95
N ARG A 148 4.60 16.21 -17.35
CA ARG A 148 5.20 14.88 -17.53
C ARG A 148 4.25 13.79 -18.01
N MET A 149 3.00 14.11 -18.27
CA MET A 149 1.94 13.16 -18.60
C MET A 149 2.23 12.33 -19.86
N SER A 150 2.87 12.93 -20.86
CA SER A 150 3.26 12.28 -22.11
C SER A 150 4.62 11.58 -22.09
N HIS A 151 5.35 11.62 -20.94
CA HIS A 151 6.67 11.02 -20.81
C HIS A 151 6.54 9.51 -20.53
N TYR A 152 7.45 8.74 -21.11
CA TYR A 152 7.63 7.32 -20.81
C TYR A 152 8.45 7.14 -19.52
N PRO A 153 8.36 5.99 -18.82
CA PRO A 153 9.09 5.74 -17.58
C PRO A 153 10.58 6.05 -17.63
N HIS A 154 11.26 5.69 -18.72
CA HIS A 154 12.70 5.96 -18.89
C HIS A 154 13.07 7.46 -19.04
N GLN A 155 12.08 8.32 -19.23
CA GLN A 155 12.24 9.78 -19.31
C GLN A 155 11.94 10.48 -17.98
N LEU A 156 11.57 9.73 -16.95
CA LEU A 156 11.16 10.22 -15.63
C LEU A 156 12.25 9.90 -14.60
N SER A 157 12.48 10.82 -13.66
CA SER A 157 13.30 10.52 -12.48
C SER A 157 12.65 9.43 -11.62
N GLY A 158 13.41 8.78 -10.72
CA GLY A 158 12.86 7.77 -9.80
C GLY A 158 11.69 8.30 -8.97
N GLY A 159 11.81 9.51 -8.41
CA GLY A 159 10.73 10.16 -7.66
C GLY A 159 9.49 10.47 -8.52
N GLN A 160 9.68 10.85 -9.80
CA GLN A 160 8.58 11.03 -10.74
C GLN A 160 7.90 9.70 -11.07
N GLN A 161 8.67 8.63 -11.31
CA GLN A 161 8.12 7.30 -11.54
C GLN A 161 7.31 6.80 -10.34
N GLN A 162 7.78 7.02 -9.12
CA GLN A 162 7.07 6.65 -7.90
C GLN A 162 5.76 7.44 -7.76
N ARG A 163 5.77 8.74 -8.06
CA ARG A 163 4.54 9.54 -8.04
C ARG A 163 3.54 9.10 -9.11
N VAL A 164 3.97 8.65 -10.29
CA VAL A 164 3.09 7.99 -11.29
C VAL A 164 2.53 6.68 -10.74
N ALA A 165 3.34 5.86 -10.04
CA ALA A 165 2.88 4.61 -9.43
C ALA A 165 1.83 4.86 -8.33
N ILE A 166 1.97 5.94 -7.55
CA ILE A 166 0.96 6.38 -6.56
C ILE A 166 -0.33 6.80 -7.27
N ALA A 167 -0.25 7.66 -8.29
CA ALA A 167 -1.42 8.06 -9.08
C ALA A 167 -2.15 6.85 -9.70
N ARG A 168 -1.40 5.88 -10.24
CA ARG A 168 -1.94 4.63 -10.78
C ARG A 168 -2.69 3.80 -9.72
N ALA A 169 -2.15 3.72 -8.51
CA ALA A 169 -2.80 2.99 -7.42
C ALA A 169 -4.10 3.67 -6.96
N LEU A 170 -4.15 5.01 -6.98
CA LEU A 170 -5.34 5.81 -6.65
C LEU A 170 -6.41 5.77 -7.74
N ALA A 171 -6.05 5.53 -9.00
CA ALA A 171 -6.98 5.60 -10.13
C ALA A 171 -8.18 4.65 -10.04
N LEU A 172 -8.05 3.55 -9.30
CA LEU A 172 -9.11 2.59 -9.04
C LEU A 172 -9.96 2.92 -7.80
N LYS A 173 -9.66 4.04 -7.11
CA LYS A 173 -10.34 4.47 -5.88
C LYS A 173 -10.42 3.36 -4.83
N PRO A 174 -9.27 2.79 -4.44
CA PRO A 174 -9.24 1.69 -3.47
C PRO A 174 -9.74 2.15 -2.10
N ASP A 175 -10.23 1.21 -1.30
CA ASP A 175 -10.58 1.47 0.09
C ASP A 175 -9.34 1.73 0.96
N ILE A 176 -8.22 1.06 0.65
CA ILE A 176 -6.97 1.10 1.40
C ILE A 176 -5.79 1.19 0.43
N LEU A 177 -4.92 2.19 0.63
CA LEU A 177 -3.70 2.34 -0.15
C LEU A 177 -2.52 1.73 0.62
N CYS A 178 -1.82 0.80 -0.01
CA CYS A 178 -0.70 0.07 0.57
C CYS A 178 0.62 0.51 -0.06
N PHE A 179 1.60 0.85 0.77
CA PHE A 179 2.96 1.22 0.36
C PHE A 179 3.97 0.19 0.87
N ASP A 180 4.71 -0.44 -0.02
CA ASP A 180 5.80 -1.37 0.32
C ASP A 180 7.14 -0.67 0.09
N GLU A 181 7.68 -0.06 1.15
CA GLU A 181 8.96 0.67 1.14
C GLU A 181 9.08 1.69 -0.03
N PRO A 182 8.18 2.68 -0.13
CA PRO A 182 8.00 3.51 -1.33
C PRO A 182 9.21 4.38 -1.68
N THR A 183 10.20 4.50 -0.80
CA THR A 183 11.38 5.35 -0.98
C THR A 183 12.69 4.59 -1.10
N SER A 184 12.71 3.27 -0.85
CA SER A 184 13.96 2.49 -0.76
C SER A 184 14.73 2.35 -2.08
N ALA A 185 14.08 2.59 -3.22
CA ALA A 185 14.72 2.60 -4.55
C ALA A 185 15.08 4.02 -5.03
N LEU A 186 15.02 5.02 -4.15
CA LEU A 186 15.25 6.43 -4.48
C LEU A 186 16.54 6.96 -3.85
N ASP A 187 17.16 7.92 -4.53
CA ASP A 187 18.20 8.72 -3.93
C ASP A 187 17.62 9.60 -2.79
N PRO A 188 18.41 9.92 -1.74
CA PRO A 188 17.96 10.70 -0.60
C PRO A 188 17.30 12.05 -0.96
N GLU A 189 17.79 12.70 -2.02
CA GLU A 189 17.24 13.97 -2.50
C GLU A 189 15.80 13.83 -3.02
N LEU A 190 15.47 12.69 -3.64
CA LEU A 190 14.14 12.40 -4.21
C LEU A 190 13.16 11.81 -3.20
N THR A 191 13.68 11.22 -2.12
CA THR A 191 12.89 10.63 -1.03
C THR A 191 11.92 11.66 -0.44
N GLY A 192 12.40 12.88 -0.15
CA GLY A 192 11.60 13.94 0.44
C GLY A 192 10.37 14.35 -0.39
N GLU A 193 10.47 14.33 -1.73
CA GLU A 193 9.34 14.65 -2.61
C GLU A 193 8.22 13.61 -2.52
N VAL A 194 8.59 12.32 -2.50
CA VAL A 194 7.62 11.21 -2.40
C VAL A 194 6.97 11.19 -1.02
N LEU A 195 7.75 11.38 0.05
CA LEU A 195 7.21 11.43 1.42
C LEU A 195 6.22 12.60 1.61
N LYS A 196 6.47 13.76 0.98
CA LYS A 196 5.52 14.89 0.99
C LYS A 196 4.18 14.52 0.34
N VAL A 197 4.21 13.78 -0.77
CA VAL A 197 2.99 13.31 -1.42
C VAL A 197 2.23 12.35 -0.51
N ILE A 198 2.90 11.38 0.10
CA ILE A 198 2.25 10.41 1.01
C ILE A 198 1.66 11.14 2.24
N ARG A 199 2.39 12.13 2.79
CA ARG A 199 1.87 12.99 3.88
C ARG A 199 0.60 13.73 3.46
N SER A 200 0.58 14.34 2.27
CA SER A 200 -0.61 15.03 1.75
C SER A 200 -1.81 14.10 1.62
N LEU A 201 -1.60 12.82 1.27
CA LEU A 201 -2.66 11.81 1.24
C LEU A 201 -3.18 11.48 2.65
N ALA A 202 -2.29 11.43 3.66
CA ALA A 202 -2.68 11.25 5.05
C ALA A 202 -3.52 12.43 5.56
N ASP A 203 -3.10 13.66 5.26
CA ASP A 203 -3.83 14.89 5.62
C ASP A 203 -5.24 14.94 4.99
N GLN A 204 -5.42 14.28 3.84
CA GLN A 204 -6.71 14.10 3.17
C GLN A 204 -7.52 12.91 3.71
N HIS A 205 -7.10 12.32 4.83
CA HIS A 205 -7.73 11.15 5.45
C HIS A 205 -7.83 9.93 4.53
N THR A 206 -6.85 9.72 3.64
CA THR A 206 -6.74 8.49 2.88
C THR A 206 -6.38 7.35 3.82
N THR A 207 -7.16 6.27 3.80
CA THR A 207 -6.82 5.08 4.58
C THR A 207 -5.60 4.40 3.98
N MET A 208 -4.53 4.18 4.75
CA MET A 208 -3.30 3.63 4.20
C MET A 208 -2.53 2.75 5.17
N ILE A 209 -1.78 1.82 4.60
CA ILE A 209 -0.80 0.97 5.29
C ILE A 209 0.56 1.25 4.66
N ILE A 210 1.55 1.63 5.46
CA ILE A 210 2.87 2.05 4.99
C ILE A 210 3.94 1.17 5.63
N VAL A 211 4.56 0.29 4.86
CA VAL A 211 5.80 -0.37 5.26
C VAL A 211 6.95 0.57 4.95
N THR A 212 7.72 0.95 5.95
CA THR A 212 8.81 1.92 5.78
C THR A 212 9.98 1.70 6.74
N HIS A 213 11.16 2.16 6.33
CA HIS A 213 12.35 2.29 7.15
C HIS A 213 12.62 3.76 7.56
N GLU A 214 11.79 4.70 7.12
CA GLU A 214 11.87 6.12 7.46
C GLU A 214 11.16 6.38 8.80
N MET A 215 11.91 6.24 9.91
CA MET A 215 11.32 6.29 11.27
C MET A 215 10.71 7.66 11.59
N ALA A 216 11.38 8.76 11.20
CA ALA A 216 10.86 10.11 11.41
C ALA A 216 9.54 10.31 10.65
N PHE A 217 9.46 9.82 9.41
CA PHE A 217 8.24 9.87 8.60
C PHE A 217 7.13 9.02 9.20
N ALA A 218 7.42 7.77 9.63
CA ALA A 218 6.45 6.90 10.27
C ALA A 218 5.85 7.56 11.53
N ARG A 219 6.70 8.19 12.37
CA ARG A 219 6.26 8.91 13.56
C ARG A 219 5.33 10.09 13.23
N ASP A 220 5.67 10.84 12.17
CA ASP A 220 4.96 12.08 11.82
C ASP A 220 3.64 11.85 11.09
N VAL A 221 3.48 10.72 10.37
CA VAL A 221 2.36 10.49 9.44
C VAL A 221 1.38 9.44 9.97
N ALA A 222 1.85 8.46 10.75
CA ALA A 222 1.00 7.38 11.20
C ALA A 222 0.09 7.79 12.38
N ASP A 223 -1.15 7.31 12.35
CA ASP A 223 -2.04 7.33 13.51
C ASP A 223 -1.77 6.15 14.44
N HIS A 224 -1.27 5.04 13.86
CA HIS A 224 -0.93 3.82 14.58
C HIS A 224 0.31 3.18 13.98
N VAL A 225 1.12 2.52 14.80
CA VAL A 225 2.37 1.88 14.38
C VAL A 225 2.38 0.43 14.85
N LEU A 226 2.79 -0.48 13.97
CA LEU A 226 3.09 -1.88 14.29
C LEU A 226 4.59 -2.09 14.18
N PHE A 227 5.21 -2.58 15.24
CA PHE A 227 6.58 -3.08 15.19
C PHE A 227 6.58 -4.59 15.01
N MET A 228 7.14 -5.06 13.89
CA MET A 228 7.26 -6.48 13.56
C MET A 228 8.69 -6.96 13.68
N ASP A 229 8.88 -8.11 14.32
CA ASP A 229 10.17 -8.80 14.37
C ASP A 229 9.95 -10.33 14.43
N GLY A 230 10.73 -11.09 13.66
CA GLY A 230 10.64 -12.55 13.63
C GLY A 230 9.26 -13.10 13.22
N GLY A 231 8.51 -12.37 12.40
CA GLY A 231 7.20 -12.82 11.89
C GLY A 231 6.01 -12.54 12.82
N VAL A 232 6.20 -11.85 13.92
CA VAL A 232 5.15 -11.49 14.89
C VAL A 232 5.04 -9.97 15.07
N ILE A 233 3.89 -9.48 15.53
CA ILE A 233 3.75 -8.11 16.05
C ILE A 233 4.29 -8.14 17.48
N VAL A 234 5.42 -7.47 17.69
CA VAL A 234 6.08 -7.39 19.02
C VAL A 234 5.45 -6.31 19.88
N GLU A 235 5.09 -5.19 19.27
CA GLU A 235 4.45 -4.04 19.93
C GLU A 235 3.62 -3.27 18.92
N GLN A 236 2.54 -2.66 19.36
CA GLN A 236 1.69 -1.78 18.57
C GLN A 236 1.10 -0.67 19.44
N GLY A 237 0.89 0.49 18.87
CA GLY A 237 0.35 1.65 19.58
C GLY A 237 0.39 2.90 18.73
N THR A 238 0.12 4.04 19.36
CA THR A 238 0.32 5.36 18.76
C THR A 238 1.82 5.63 18.54
N PRO A 239 2.19 6.58 17.66
CA PRO A 239 3.59 6.97 17.47
C PRO A 239 4.27 7.34 18.80
N ASP A 240 3.61 8.13 19.68
CA ASP A 240 4.18 8.54 20.96
C ASP A 240 4.43 7.34 21.88
N GLU A 241 3.51 6.38 21.93
CA GLU A 241 3.69 5.17 22.74
C GLU A 241 4.87 4.34 22.24
N LEU A 242 5.03 4.19 20.94
CA LEU A 242 6.03 3.31 20.36
C LEU A 242 7.42 3.95 20.27
N PHE A 243 7.51 5.22 19.80
CA PHE A 243 8.80 5.88 19.57
C PHE A 243 9.39 6.52 20.81
N GLU A 244 8.54 7.01 21.74
CA GLU A 244 9.01 7.75 22.92
C GLU A 244 8.87 6.95 24.22
N ASN A 245 7.80 6.14 24.34
CA ASN A 245 7.43 5.50 25.60
C ASN A 245 7.41 3.96 25.54
N THR A 246 8.10 3.35 24.55
CA THR A 246 8.11 1.89 24.40
C THR A 246 8.55 1.17 25.67
N GLN A 247 7.77 0.18 26.08
CA GLN A 247 8.07 -0.70 27.22
C GLN A 247 8.78 -1.99 26.78
N ASN A 248 8.78 -2.29 25.49
CA ASN A 248 9.37 -3.51 24.95
C ASN A 248 10.87 -3.31 24.66
N GLU A 249 11.71 -4.17 25.22
CA GLU A 249 13.17 -4.09 25.04
C GLU A 249 13.60 -4.29 23.58
N ARG A 250 12.90 -5.15 22.81
CA ARG A 250 13.20 -5.38 21.39
C ARG A 250 12.88 -4.15 20.56
N THR A 251 11.73 -3.50 20.82
CA THR A 251 11.34 -2.24 20.15
C THR A 251 12.37 -1.16 20.46
N ARG A 252 12.76 -1.00 21.74
CA ARG A 252 13.77 -0.03 22.17
C ARG A 252 15.12 -0.28 21.51
N ALA A 253 15.57 -1.53 21.45
CA ALA A 253 16.82 -1.92 20.80
C ALA A 253 16.78 -1.69 19.28
N PHE A 254 15.62 -1.85 18.64
CA PHE A 254 15.46 -1.54 17.24
C PHE A 254 15.52 -0.03 16.98
N LEU A 255 14.76 0.78 17.72
CA LEU A 255 14.68 2.23 17.55
C LEU A 255 15.99 2.95 17.85
N SER A 256 16.76 2.46 18.86
CA SER A 256 18.05 3.07 19.21
C SER A 256 19.06 3.09 18.07
N ARG A 257 18.97 2.17 17.11
CA ARG A 257 19.84 2.13 15.92
C ARG A 257 19.58 3.30 14.96
N PHE A 258 18.38 3.86 14.99
CA PHE A 258 17.98 4.98 14.11
C PHE A 258 18.20 6.35 14.79
N SER A 259 18.18 6.39 16.15
CA SER A 259 18.45 7.63 16.91
C SER A 259 19.92 8.08 16.86
N GLN A 260 20.85 7.20 16.46
CA GLN A 260 22.28 7.51 16.36
C GLN A 260 22.71 8.09 15.02
N ASN A 261 21.82 8.12 14.02
CA ASN A 261 22.09 8.56 12.66
C ASN A 261 21.30 9.83 12.27
N SER A 262 20.72 10.53 13.24
CA SER A 262 19.94 11.77 13.05
C SER A 262 20.72 12.99 13.52
#